data_556e697f15b69d3a6fbbf82ecbe589de
#
_entry.id   556e697f15b69d3a6fbbf82ecbe589de
#
_cell.length_a   1.000
_cell.length_b   1.000
_cell.length_c   1.000
_cell.angle_alpha   90.00
_cell.angle_beta   90.00
_cell.angle_gamma   90.00
#
_symmetry.space_group_name_H-M   'P 1'
#
loop_
_entity.id
_entity.type
_entity.pdbx_description
1 polymer ?
#
loop_
_entity_poly.entity_id
_entity_poly.type
_entity_poly.pdbx_seq_one_letter_code
_entity_poly.pdbx_strand_id
1 'polypeptide(L)'
;MHLGTYRFDGDPDDLLVRYDRMLAGFPVDDLLVHVCVRRNDGITIIDTCPSAADFHSFSTSAGFRGALDAVGLPQPIVDSMGDVHLARTPAGPVPIA
;
A
#
# COMPACT_ATOMS: atom_id res chain seq x y z
N MET A 1 -4.01 -15.03 -1.70
CA MET A 1 -3.43 -13.72 -1.40
C MET A 1 -3.91 -12.70 -2.42
N HIS A 2 -4.33 -11.56 -1.96
CA HIS A 2 -4.86 -10.48 -2.78
C HIS A 2 -3.85 -9.35 -2.92
N LEU A 3 -3.83 -8.67 -4.06
CA LEU A 3 -2.98 -7.50 -4.31
C LEU A 3 -3.85 -6.29 -4.60
N GLY A 4 -3.55 -5.18 -3.92
CA GLY A 4 -4.21 -3.91 -4.13
C GLY A 4 -3.21 -2.76 -4.24
N THR A 5 -3.68 -1.64 -4.75
CA THR A 5 -2.86 -0.45 -4.92
C THR A 5 -3.55 0.78 -4.34
N TYR A 6 -2.73 1.73 -3.89
CA TYR A 6 -3.15 3.04 -3.42
C TYR A 6 -2.37 4.09 -4.21
N ARG A 7 -3.07 4.88 -5.03
CA ARG A 7 -2.43 5.94 -5.81
C ARG A 7 -2.70 7.30 -5.20
N PHE A 8 -1.63 8.03 -4.93
CA PHE A 8 -1.68 9.41 -4.46
C PHE A 8 -1.14 10.32 -5.55
N ASP A 9 -1.93 11.29 -5.98
CA ASP A 9 -1.52 12.28 -6.97
C ASP A 9 -1.06 13.56 -6.27
N GLY A 10 0.03 14.15 -6.75
CA GLY A 10 0.60 15.37 -6.19
C GLY A 10 2.11 15.42 -6.38
N ASP A 11 2.76 16.35 -5.68
CA ASP A 11 4.22 16.45 -5.71
C ASP A 11 4.83 15.19 -5.06
N PRO A 12 5.57 14.37 -5.82
CA PRO A 12 6.11 13.12 -5.29
C PRO A 12 7.07 13.32 -4.13
N ASP A 13 7.87 14.38 -4.12
CA ASP A 13 8.81 14.63 -3.02
C ASP A 13 8.08 14.91 -1.71
N ASP A 14 7.03 15.73 -1.76
CA ASP A 14 6.20 16.02 -0.60
C ASP A 14 5.44 14.76 -0.13
N LEU A 15 4.85 14.03 -1.06
CA LEU A 15 4.13 12.80 -0.73
C LEU A 15 5.04 11.74 -0.09
N LEU A 16 6.28 11.61 -0.56
CA LEU A 16 7.24 10.67 0.01
C LEU A 16 7.63 11.02 1.44
N VAL A 17 7.80 12.29 1.76
CA VAL A 17 8.07 12.73 3.14
C VAL A 17 6.92 12.33 4.06
N ARG A 18 5.68 12.55 3.62
CA ARG A 18 4.48 12.19 4.39
C ARG A 18 4.33 10.67 4.52
N TYR A 19 4.60 9.93 3.44
CA TYR A 19 4.59 8.48 3.44
C TYR A 19 5.61 7.91 4.44
N ASP A 20 6.83 8.42 4.46
CA ASP A 20 7.86 7.95 5.39
C ASP A 20 7.46 8.19 6.86
N ARG A 21 6.78 9.30 7.14
CA ARG A 21 6.23 9.56 8.48
C ARG A 21 5.14 8.57 8.85
N MET A 22 4.29 8.20 7.89
CA MET A 22 3.24 7.21 8.13
C MET A 22 3.84 5.86 8.47
N LEU A 23 4.89 5.43 7.77
CA LEU A 23 5.57 4.16 8.04
C LEU A 23 6.15 4.07 9.44
N ALA A 24 6.60 5.19 10.02
CA ALA A 24 7.15 5.19 11.37
C ALA A 24 6.13 4.74 12.42
N GLY A 25 4.83 4.95 12.17
CA GLY A 25 3.76 4.57 13.08
C GLY A 25 2.83 3.48 12.54
N PHE A 26 3.10 2.96 11.35
CA PHE A 26 2.25 2.00 10.69
C PHE A 26 3.10 0.88 10.08
N PRO A 27 3.42 -0.16 10.85
CA PRO A 27 4.35 -1.20 10.41
C PRO A 27 3.77 -1.98 9.23
N VAL A 28 4.65 -2.28 8.26
CA VAL A 28 4.31 -3.05 7.06
C VAL A 28 5.07 -4.38 6.99
N ASP A 29 5.75 -4.73 8.07
CA ASP A 29 6.64 -5.91 8.12
C ASP A 29 5.88 -7.23 8.01
N ASP A 30 4.58 -7.22 8.36
CA ASP A 30 3.71 -8.39 8.24
C ASP A 30 3.19 -8.62 6.81
N LEU A 31 3.39 -7.66 5.93
CA LEU A 31 2.99 -7.79 4.53
C LEU A 31 4.06 -8.56 3.76
N LEU A 32 3.65 -9.51 2.91
CA LEU A 32 4.59 -10.24 2.06
C LEU A 32 5.24 -9.33 1.03
N VAL A 33 4.47 -8.39 0.49
CA VAL A 33 4.96 -7.38 -0.45
C VAL A 33 4.39 -6.03 -0.05
N HIS A 34 5.27 -5.06 0.09
CA HIS A 34 4.92 -3.66 0.25
C HIS A 34 5.92 -2.85 -0.57
N VAL A 35 5.45 -2.14 -1.58
CA VAL A 35 6.29 -1.36 -2.48
C VAL A 35 5.71 0.03 -2.60
N CYS A 36 6.55 1.04 -2.44
CA CYS A 36 6.19 2.43 -2.77
C CYS A 36 6.94 2.83 -4.03
N VAL A 37 6.20 3.19 -5.06
CA VAL A 37 6.75 3.60 -6.36
C VAL A 37 6.61 5.11 -6.51
N ARG A 38 7.73 5.78 -6.80
CA ARG A 38 7.72 7.19 -7.16
C ARG A 38 7.32 7.34 -8.62
N ARG A 39 6.33 8.20 -8.88
CA ARG A 39 5.95 8.63 -10.23
C ARG A 39 6.27 10.12 -10.40
N ASN A 40 6.26 10.62 -11.62
CA ASN A 40 6.48 12.07 -11.87
C ASN A 40 5.39 12.95 -11.26
N ASP A 41 4.17 12.42 -11.13
CA ASP A 41 2.98 13.14 -10.67
C ASP A 41 2.40 12.59 -9.37
N GLY A 42 3.17 11.77 -8.63
CA GLY A 42 2.71 11.23 -7.37
C GLY A 42 3.47 9.98 -6.92
N ILE A 43 2.81 9.18 -6.09
CA ILE A 43 3.33 7.89 -5.63
C ILE A 43 2.25 6.83 -5.74
N THR A 44 2.68 5.57 -5.87
CA THR A 44 1.78 4.41 -5.84
C THR A 44 2.31 3.40 -4.84
N ILE A 45 1.45 2.96 -3.93
CA ILE A 45 1.75 1.91 -2.97
C ILE A 45 1.11 0.62 -3.46
N ILE A 46 1.87 -0.46 -3.42
CA ILE A 46 1.44 -1.79 -3.84
C ILE A 46 1.55 -2.72 -2.64
N ASP A 47 0.43 -3.29 -2.20
CA ASP A 47 0.36 -4.13 -1.02
C ASP A 47 -0.31 -5.46 -1.29
N THR A 48 0.17 -6.50 -0.59
CA THR A 48 -0.52 -7.78 -0.50
C THR A 48 -1.33 -7.85 0.79
N CYS A 49 -2.48 -8.52 0.72
CA CYS A 49 -3.35 -8.82 1.86
C CYS A 49 -3.79 -10.28 1.80
N PRO A 50 -4.20 -10.90 2.92
CA PRO A 50 -4.63 -12.29 2.89
C PRO A 50 -5.80 -12.55 1.94
N SER A 51 -6.74 -11.61 1.83
CA SER A 51 -7.92 -11.74 0.97
C SER A 51 -8.41 -10.39 0.46
N ALA A 52 -9.27 -10.42 -0.56
CA ALA A 52 -9.94 -9.22 -1.06
C ALA A 52 -10.81 -8.57 0.03
N ALA A 53 -11.46 -9.37 0.87
CA ALA A 53 -12.27 -8.86 1.98
C ALA A 53 -11.41 -8.11 3.00
N ASP A 54 -10.24 -8.63 3.34
CA ASP A 54 -9.30 -7.96 4.23
C ASP A 54 -8.80 -6.65 3.64
N PHE A 55 -8.48 -6.65 2.35
CA PHE A 55 -8.08 -5.43 1.64
C PHE A 55 -9.18 -4.37 1.70
N HIS A 56 -10.41 -4.76 1.40
CA HIS A 56 -11.55 -3.84 1.45
C HIS A 56 -11.78 -3.29 2.86
N SER A 57 -11.75 -4.15 3.87
CA SER A 57 -11.93 -3.74 5.27
C SER A 57 -10.85 -2.75 5.70
N PHE A 58 -9.59 -2.99 5.34
CA PHE A 58 -8.49 -2.11 5.68
C PHE A 58 -8.60 -0.78 4.94
N SER A 59 -8.76 -0.81 3.62
CA SER A 59 -8.74 0.40 2.78
C SER A 59 -9.91 1.34 3.05
N THR A 60 -11.00 0.84 3.62
CA THR A 60 -12.17 1.65 4.02
C THR A 60 -12.22 1.92 5.51
N SER A 61 -11.24 1.48 6.29
CA SER A 61 -11.26 1.59 7.75
C SER A 61 -11.03 3.03 8.21
N ALA A 62 -11.60 3.35 9.37
CA ALA A 62 -11.34 4.62 10.05
C ALA A 62 -9.87 4.72 10.49
N GLY A 63 -9.24 3.59 10.84
CA GLY A 63 -7.84 3.55 11.23
C GLY A 63 -6.90 3.96 10.08
N PHE A 64 -7.13 3.44 8.89
CA PHE A 64 -6.35 3.82 7.71
C PHE A 64 -6.56 5.30 7.35
N ARG A 65 -7.80 5.74 7.33
CA ARG A 65 -8.12 7.15 7.05
C ARG A 65 -7.47 8.08 8.07
N GLY A 66 -7.52 7.72 9.34
CA GLY A 66 -6.88 8.49 10.40
C GLY A 66 -5.36 8.53 10.28
N ALA A 67 -4.74 7.44 9.85
CA ALA A 67 -3.29 7.39 9.61
C ALA A 67 -2.88 8.32 8.46
N LEU A 68 -3.67 8.38 7.38
CA LEU A 68 -3.43 9.32 6.27
C LEU A 68 -3.57 10.77 6.75
N ASP A 69 -4.63 11.08 7.46
CA ASP A 69 -4.90 12.43 7.97
C ASP A 69 -3.81 12.90 8.93
N ALA A 70 -3.30 12.01 9.77
CA ALA A 70 -2.28 12.35 10.76
C ALA A 70 -0.97 12.84 10.13
N VAL A 71 -0.65 12.41 8.92
CA VAL A 71 0.56 12.82 8.20
C VAL A 71 0.25 13.76 7.04
N GLY A 72 -1.00 14.08 6.81
CA GLY A 72 -1.44 14.99 5.76
C GLY A 72 -1.42 14.40 4.36
N LEU A 73 -1.48 13.07 4.22
CA LEU A 73 -1.67 12.44 2.91
C LEU A 73 -3.12 12.61 2.45
N PRO A 74 -3.35 12.89 1.15
CA PRO A 74 -4.70 12.94 0.61
C PRO A 74 -5.32 11.54 0.58
N GLN A 75 -6.64 11.48 0.34
CA GLN A 75 -7.29 10.21 0.12
C GLN A 75 -6.80 9.59 -1.18
N PRO A 76 -6.34 8.32 -1.18
CA PRO A 76 -5.83 7.68 -2.38
C PRO A 76 -6.95 7.20 -3.30
N ILE A 77 -6.58 6.97 -4.56
CA ILE A 77 -7.38 6.15 -5.46
C ILE A 77 -7.01 4.71 -5.16
N VAL A 78 -7.99 3.93 -4.70
CA VAL A 78 -7.80 2.54 -4.27
C VAL A 78 -8.22 1.62 -5.41
N ASP A 79 -7.36 0.66 -5.76
CA ASP A 79 -7.65 -0.34 -6.78
C ASP A 79 -7.41 -1.75 -6.24
N SER A 80 -8.45 -2.56 -6.29
CA SER A 80 -8.41 -3.97 -5.92
C SER A 80 -8.00 -4.76 -7.16
N MET A 81 -6.72 -5.14 -7.25
CA MET A 81 -6.16 -5.71 -8.47
C MET A 81 -6.63 -7.14 -8.73
N GLY A 82 -6.58 -7.99 -7.73
CA GLY A 82 -6.96 -9.39 -7.86
C GLY A 82 -6.12 -10.31 -7.00
N ASP A 83 -6.28 -11.61 -7.22
CA ASP A 83 -5.54 -12.62 -6.49
C ASP A 83 -4.17 -12.85 -7.12
N VAL A 84 -3.15 -12.97 -6.26
CA VAL A 84 -1.79 -13.24 -6.73
C VAL A 84 -1.71 -14.69 -7.18
N HIS A 85 -1.33 -14.90 -8.44
CA HIS A 85 -1.08 -16.21 -8.99
C HIS A 85 0.33 -16.70 -8.69
N LEU A 86 1.31 -15.80 -8.83
CA LEU A 86 2.72 -16.12 -8.61
C LEU A 86 3.46 -14.86 -8.16
N ALA A 87 4.28 -15.00 -7.13
CA ALA A 87 5.23 -13.97 -6.73
C ALA A 87 6.62 -14.61 -6.60
N ARG A 88 7.63 -14.01 -7.19
CA ARG A 88 9.02 -14.49 -7.15
C ARG A 88 9.97 -13.35 -6.81
N THR A 89 11.04 -13.72 -6.10
CA THR A 89 12.21 -12.87 -5.88
C THR A 89 13.44 -13.61 -6.39
N PRO A 90 14.63 -12.97 -6.42
CA PRO A 90 15.86 -13.71 -6.75
C PRO A 90 16.11 -14.92 -5.85
N ALA A 91 15.57 -14.92 -4.63
CA ALA A 91 15.67 -16.05 -3.71
C ALA A 91 14.70 -17.20 -4.02
N GLY A 92 13.79 -17.03 -4.98
CA GLY A 92 12.82 -18.03 -5.40
C GLY A 92 11.37 -17.60 -5.23
N PRO A 93 10.43 -18.55 -5.30
CA PRO A 93 9.00 -18.24 -5.15
C PRO A 93 8.69 -17.71 -3.74
N VAL A 94 7.79 -16.72 -3.69
CA VAL A 94 7.24 -16.23 -2.44
C VAL A 94 6.03 -17.08 -2.09
N PRO A 95 5.92 -17.61 -0.86
CA PRO A 95 4.75 -18.39 -0.45
C PRO A 95 3.48 -17.51 -0.51
N ILE A 96 2.48 -18.02 -1.23
CA ILE A 96 1.14 -17.42 -1.27
C ILE A 96 0.13 -18.46 -0.80
N ALA A 97 -0.54 -18.14 0.28
CA ALA A 97 -1.52 -19.06 0.85
C ALA A 97 -2.91 -18.79 0.30
#